data_69349931022d8ff9638010906002ca20
#
_entry.id   69349931022d8ff9638010906002ca20
#
_cell.length_a   1.000
_cell.length_b   1.000
_cell.length_c   1.000
_cell.angle_alpha   90.00
_cell.angle_beta   90.00
_cell.angle_gamma   90.00
#
_symmetry.space_group_name_H-M   'P 1'
#
loop_
_entity.id
_entity.type
_entity.pdbx_description
1 polymer ?
#
loop_
_entity_poly.entity_id
_entity_poly.type
_entity_poly.pdbx_seq_one_letter_code
_entity_poly.pdbx_strand_id
1 'polypeptide(L)'
;MSSKGRGYREVEVSGYTILVGRGDAENDRLTFGVAEPRDFWLHVAGPAGSHVVVRNPEGVDELPRDVLERAAEIAAWHSKARGSRGKVEVHVCRVADVRKPRGFAPGQVLLKRWDAVRVYAKPSEETNGDSGG
;
A
#
# COMPACT_ATOMS: atom_id res chain seq x y z
N MET A 1 4.98 -17.31 8.05
CA MET A 1 6.27 -16.70 8.06
C MET A 1 6.20 -15.23 8.38
N SER A 2 7.12 -14.77 9.18
CA SER A 2 7.09 -13.39 9.60
C SER A 2 7.58 -12.46 8.51
N SER A 3 7.13 -11.22 8.51
CA SER A 3 7.61 -10.24 7.57
C SER A 3 8.94 -9.64 8.05
N LYS A 4 9.42 -10.06 9.19
CA LYS A 4 10.64 -9.54 9.74
C LYS A 4 11.79 -9.72 8.73
N GLY A 5 12.52 -8.67 8.46
CA GLY A 5 13.65 -8.74 7.53
C GLY A 5 13.27 -8.58 6.08
N ARG A 6 11.99 -8.52 5.76
CA ARG A 6 11.58 -8.40 4.37
C ARG A 6 11.41 -6.96 3.89
N GLY A 7 11.47 -5.99 4.79
CA GLY A 7 11.31 -4.60 4.37
C GLY A 7 9.85 -4.21 4.18
N TYR A 8 8.90 -5.08 4.49
CA TYR A 8 7.47 -4.73 4.44
C TYR A 8 6.70 -5.50 5.49
N ARG A 9 5.55 -4.94 5.85
CA ARG A 9 4.63 -5.58 6.78
C ARG A 9 3.58 -6.33 5.98
N GLU A 10 2.96 -7.32 6.59
CA GLU A 10 1.94 -8.11 5.91
C GLU A 10 0.68 -8.13 6.76
N VAL A 11 -0.46 -7.86 6.14
CA VAL A 11 -1.76 -7.82 6.79
C VAL A 11 -2.76 -8.59 5.94
N GLU A 12 -3.65 -9.36 6.59
CA GLU A 12 -4.69 -10.07 5.86
C GLU A 12 -6.03 -9.40 6.10
N VAL A 13 -6.79 -9.17 5.04
CA VAL A 13 -8.12 -8.57 5.14
C VAL A 13 -9.04 -9.31 4.20
N SER A 14 -10.06 -9.97 4.74
CA SER A 14 -11.08 -10.66 3.91
C SER A 14 -10.49 -11.56 2.84
N GLY A 15 -9.44 -12.26 3.17
CA GLY A 15 -8.80 -13.19 2.24
C GLY A 15 -7.78 -12.55 1.31
N TYR A 16 -7.57 -11.26 1.39
CA TYR A 16 -6.57 -10.58 0.58
C TYR A 16 -5.34 -10.27 1.42
N THR A 17 -4.17 -10.42 0.81
CA THR A 17 -2.90 -10.11 1.48
C THR A 17 -2.50 -8.70 1.12
N ILE A 18 -2.24 -7.87 2.13
CA ILE A 18 -1.83 -6.48 1.95
C ILE A 18 -0.41 -6.35 2.45
N LEU A 19 0.45 -5.77 1.62
CA LEU A 19 1.86 -5.58 1.94
C LEU A 19 2.13 -4.09 2.08
N VAL A 20 2.87 -3.70 3.13
CA VAL A 20 3.12 -2.29 3.44
C VAL A 20 4.62 -2.07 3.54
N GLY A 21 5.18 -1.23 2.67
CA GLY A 21 6.60 -0.95 2.68
C GLY A 21 7.03 -0.21 3.93
N ARG A 22 8.26 -0.42 4.37
CA ARG A 22 8.76 0.17 5.60
C ARG A 22 9.70 1.35 5.42
N GLY A 23 10.04 1.71 4.21
CA GLY A 23 10.92 2.84 3.95
C GLY A 23 11.05 3.04 2.47
N ASP A 24 11.72 4.11 2.07
CA ASP A 24 11.76 4.48 0.64
C ASP A 24 12.36 3.39 -0.23
N ALA A 25 13.49 2.85 0.15
CA ALA A 25 14.13 1.80 -0.66
C ALA A 25 13.29 0.54 -0.67
N GLU A 26 12.68 0.21 0.47
CA GLU A 26 11.82 -0.96 0.55
C GLU A 26 10.54 -0.76 -0.22
N ASN A 27 10.04 0.48 -0.29
CA ASN A 27 8.86 0.78 -1.09
C ASN A 27 9.13 0.43 -2.57
N ASP A 28 10.31 0.82 -3.08
CA ASP A 28 10.68 0.49 -4.44
C ASP A 28 10.81 -1.01 -4.63
N ARG A 29 11.44 -1.69 -3.68
CA ARG A 29 11.63 -3.13 -3.79
C ARG A 29 10.28 -3.85 -3.77
N LEU A 30 9.37 -3.40 -2.93
CA LEU A 30 8.03 -3.97 -2.86
C LEU A 30 7.29 -3.78 -4.18
N THR A 31 7.28 -2.56 -4.67
CA THR A 31 6.48 -2.21 -5.85
C THR A 31 7.05 -2.81 -7.13
N PHE A 32 8.37 -2.76 -7.29
CA PHE A 32 8.99 -3.17 -8.55
C PHE A 32 9.66 -4.54 -8.51
N GLY A 33 9.85 -5.12 -7.32
CA GLY A 33 10.51 -6.40 -7.18
C GLY A 33 9.63 -7.52 -6.66
N VAL A 34 8.62 -7.21 -5.85
CA VAL A 34 7.76 -8.22 -5.22
C VAL A 34 6.39 -8.24 -5.86
N ALA A 35 5.78 -7.08 -6.05
CA ALA A 35 4.43 -7.00 -6.56
C ALA A 35 4.36 -7.39 -8.02
N GLU A 36 3.18 -7.85 -8.44
CA GLU A 36 2.95 -8.20 -9.83
C GLU A 36 2.10 -7.14 -10.48
N PRO A 37 2.15 -7.02 -11.82
CA PRO A 37 1.44 -5.92 -12.51
C PRO A 37 -0.06 -5.88 -12.20
N ARG A 38 -0.68 -7.03 -11.94
CA ARG A 38 -2.12 -7.08 -11.67
C ARG A 38 -2.47 -6.74 -10.23
N ASP A 39 -1.49 -6.65 -9.35
CA ASP A 39 -1.76 -6.27 -7.95
C ASP A 39 -2.21 -4.81 -7.90
N PHE A 40 -2.87 -4.45 -6.80
CA PHE A 40 -3.28 -3.07 -6.59
C PHE A 40 -2.26 -2.34 -5.75
N TRP A 41 -2.12 -1.05 -5.99
CA TRP A 41 -1.11 -0.21 -5.34
C TRP A 41 -1.81 1.03 -4.78
N LEU A 42 -1.48 1.38 -3.55
CA LEU A 42 -2.07 2.54 -2.90
C LEU A 42 -1.00 3.39 -2.23
N HIS A 43 -1.25 4.68 -2.16
CA HIS A 43 -0.33 5.61 -1.50
C HIS A 43 -1.12 6.89 -1.20
N VAL A 44 -0.82 7.50 -0.06
CA VAL A 44 -1.47 8.75 0.30
C VAL A 44 -1.13 9.82 -0.74
N ALA A 45 -2.10 10.69 -1.05
CA ALA A 45 -1.88 11.75 -2.02
C ALA A 45 -1.09 12.87 -1.36
N GLY A 46 0.03 13.24 -1.95
CA GLY A 46 0.85 14.35 -1.48
C GLY A 46 1.91 13.98 -0.47
N PRO A 47 1.57 13.75 0.80
CA PRO A 47 2.62 13.49 1.81
C PRO A 47 3.40 12.21 1.55
N ALA A 48 4.57 12.12 2.15
CA ALA A 48 5.36 10.91 2.07
C ALA A 48 4.68 9.79 2.88
N GLY A 49 4.83 8.57 2.42
CA GLY A 49 4.23 7.43 3.12
C GLY A 49 4.65 6.11 2.50
N SER A 50 4.17 5.03 3.07
CA SER A 50 4.47 3.70 2.58
C SER A 50 3.72 3.39 1.30
N HIS A 51 4.37 2.65 0.41
CA HIS A 51 3.65 2.02 -0.69
C HIS A 51 2.89 0.85 -0.10
N VAL A 52 1.63 0.70 -0.50
CA VAL A 52 0.78 -0.40 -0.04
C VAL A 52 0.38 -1.20 -1.27
N VAL A 53 0.56 -2.51 -1.20
CA VAL A 53 0.23 -3.40 -2.32
C VAL A 53 -0.79 -4.41 -1.84
N VAL A 54 -1.90 -4.55 -2.56
CA VAL A 54 -2.88 -5.60 -2.29
C VAL A 54 -2.67 -6.66 -3.36
N ARG A 55 -2.29 -7.87 -2.94
CA ARG A 55 -2.03 -8.94 -3.89
C ARG A 55 -3.33 -9.35 -4.56
N ASN A 56 -3.23 -9.66 -5.84
CA ASN A 56 -4.41 -9.96 -6.65
C ASN A 56 -4.17 -11.22 -7.49
N PRO A 57 -3.99 -12.37 -6.83
CA PRO A 57 -3.64 -13.59 -7.56
C PRO A 57 -4.71 -14.05 -8.52
N GLU A 58 -5.97 -13.70 -8.25
CA GLU A 58 -7.06 -14.13 -9.12
C GLU A 58 -7.39 -13.11 -10.20
N GLY A 59 -6.70 -11.99 -10.23
CA GLY A 59 -6.87 -11.03 -11.31
C GLY A 59 -8.23 -10.33 -11.32
N VAL A 60 -8.77 -10.02 -10.14
CA VAL A 60 -10.06 -9.32 -10.12
C VAL A 60 -9.89 -7.91 -10.69
N ASP A 61 -10.96 -7.39 -11.28
CA ASP A 61 -10.90 -6.07 -11.86
C ASP A 61 -10.99 -4.97 -10.81
N GLU A 62 -11.71 -5.21 -9.74
CA GLU A 62 -11.87 -4.24 -8.66
C GLU A 62 -11.78 -4.96 -7.33
N LEU A 63 -11.19 -4.32 -6.34
CA LEU A 63 -11.15 -4.89 -5.01
C LEU A 63 -12.52 -4.79 -4.36
N PRO A 64 -12.87 -5.75 -3.52
CA PRO A 64 -14.06 -5.58 -2.67
C PRO A 64 -13.95 -4.29 -1.89
N ARG A 65 -15.07 -3.64 -1.66
CA ARG A 65 -15.08 -2.32 -1.03
C ARG A 65 -14.40 -2.31 0.33
N ASP A 66 -14.66 -3.32 1.15
CA ASP A 66 -14.07 -3.37 2.47
C ASP A 66 -12.55 -3.52 2.40
N VAL A 67 -12.05 -4.26 1.42
CA VAL A 67 -10.61 -4.44 1.25
C VAL A 67 -9.98 -3.13 0.79
N LEU A 68 -10.61 -2.47 -0.18
CA LEU A 68 -10.11 -1.19 -0.69
C LEU A 68 -10.05 -0.15 0.43
N GLU A 69 -11.12 -0.03 1.20
CA GLU A 69 -11.16 0.95 2.27
C GLU A 69 -10.12 0.66 3.33
N ARG A 70 -9.97 -0.61 3.70
CA ARG A 70 -9.01 -0.97 4.71
C ARG A 70 -7.58 -0.72 4.25
N ALA A 71 -7.27 -1.07 3.00
CA ALA A 71 -5.95 -0.83 2.46
C ALA A 71 -5.64 0.67 2.41
N ALA A 72 -6.64 1.48 2.06
CA ALA A 72 -6.47 2.93 2.03
C ALA A 72 -6.24 3.50 3.44
N GLU A 73 -6.98 3.00 4.44
CA GLU A 73 -6.78 3.42 5.83
C GLU A 73 -5.36 3.10 6.30
N ILE A 74 -4.86 1.94 5.90
CA ILE A 74 -3.51 1.52 6.25
C ILE A 74 -2.48 2.44 5.57
N ALA A 75 -2.70 2.77 4.30
CA ALA A 75 -1.80 3.67 3.59
C ALA A 75 -1.75 5.04 4.27
N ALA A 76 -2.91 5.56 4.68
CA ALA A 76 -2.97 6.84 5.37
C ALA A 76 -2.27 6.77 6.72
N TRP A 77 -2.43 5.65 7.44
CA TRP A 77 -1.80 5.50 8.75
C TRP A 77 -0.28 5.45 8.64
N HIS A 78 0.24 4.76 7.61
CA HIS A 78 1.68 4.65 7.41
C HIS A 78 2.21 5.78 6.53
N SER A 79 1.77 7.01 6.81
CA SER A 79 2.19 8.18 6.06
C SER A 79 2.32 9.37 6.99
N LYS A 80 2.82 10.46 6.46
CA LYS A 80 2.91 11.69 7.23
C LYS A 80 1.54 12.32 7.46
N ALA A 81 0.50 11.80 6.85
CA ALA A 81 -0.87 12.26 7.08
C ALA A 81 -1.54 11.55 8.25
N ARG A 82 -0.81 10.68 8.94
CA ARG A 82 -1.36 9.87 10.04
C ARG A 82 -2.11 10.70 11.09
N GLY A 83 -1.62 11.88 11.40
CA GLY A 83 -2.22 12.70 12.43
C GLY A 83 -3.37 13.58 11.97
N SER A 84 -3.79 13.47 10.71
CA SER A 84 -4.87 14.30 10.21
C SER A 84 -6.16 13.99 10.94
N ARG A 85 -6.93 15.00 11.25
CA ARG A 85 -8.22 14.80 11.92
C ARG A 85 -9.32 14.44 10.94
N GLY A 86 -9.21 14.91 9.71
CA GLY A 86 -10.21 14.62 8.70
C GLY A 86 -9.81 13.48 7.81
N LYS A 87 -10.59 13.25 6.77
CA LYS A 87 -10.28 12.21 5.82
C LYS A 87 -9.07 12.58 4.99
N VAL A 88 -8.32 11.57 4.61
CA VAL A 88 -7.09 11.70 3.84
C VAL A 88 -7.33 11.10 2.47
N GLU A 89 -6.86 11.75 1.44
CA GLU A 89 -7.00 11.23 0.08
C GLU A 89 -5.90 10.21 -0.18
N VAL A 90 -6.27 9.07 -0.73
CA VAL A 90 -5.34 8.00 -1.05
C VAL A 90 -5.53 7.66 -2.52
N HIS A 91 -4.42 7.58 -3.26
CA HIS A 91 -4.45 7.19 -4.67
C HIS A 91 -4.39 5.68 -4.77
N VAL A 92 -5.16 5.11 -5.68
CA VAL A 92 -5.16 3.66 -5.91
C VAL A 92 -5.07 3.39 -7.41
N CYS A 93 -4.25 2.41 -7.78
CA CYS A 93 -4.12 2.02 -9.18
C CYS A 93 -3.59 0.58 -9.21
N ARG A 94 -3.31 0.07 -10.41
CA ARG A 94 -2.63 -1.21 -10.55
C ARG A 94 -1.13 -0.95 -10.47
N VAL A 95 -0.39 -1.95 -10.02
CA VAL A 95 1.06 -1.86 -10.01
C VAL A 95 1.56 -1.58 -11.43
N ALA A 96 0.89 -2.13 -12.44
CA ALA A 96 1.26 -1.90 -13.83
C ALA A 96 1.26 -0.43 -14.22
N ASP A 97 0.53 0.42 -13.48
CA ASP A 97 0.44 1.85 -13.80
C ASP A 97 1.44 2.68 -12.99
N VAL A 98 2.31 2.06 -12.21
CA VAL A 98 3.31 2.77 -11.41
C VAL A 98 4.62 2.78 -12.19
N ARG A 99 5.21 3.96 -12.35
CA ARG A 99 6.43 4.14 -13.14
C ARG A 99 7.53 4.73 -12.29
N LYS A 100 8.77 4.37 -12.61
CA LYS A 100 9.95 4.93 -11.94
C LYS A 100 10.87 5.53 -12.99
N PRO A 101 10.63 6.78 -13.40
CA PRO A 101 11.51 7.40 -14.40
C PRO A 101 12.94 7.51 -13.88
N ARG A 102 13.88 7.55 -14.82
CA ARG A 102 15.29 7.70 -14.47
C ARG A 102 15.45 9.00 -13.67
N GLY A 103 16.22 8.93 -12.60
CA GLY A 103 16.48 10.09 -11.77
C GLY A 103 15.53 10.29 -10.62
N PHE A 104 14.46 9.52 -10.55
CA PHE A 104 13.56 9.61 -9.39
C PHE A 104 14.24 8.99 -8.18
N ALA A 105 14.04 9.61 -7.03
CA ALA A 105 14.60 9.15 -5.77
C ALA A 105 13.92 7.87 -5.29
N PRO A 106 14.55 7.12 -4.38
CA PRO A 106 13.90 5.95 -3.81
C PRO A 106 12.52 6.32 -3.24
N GLY A 107 11.53 5.50 -3.52
CA GLY A 107 10.16 5.72 -3.06
C GLY A 107 9.36 6.69 -3.92
N GLN A 108 10.01 7.46 -4.78
CA GLN A 108 9.34 8.44 -5.62
C GLN A 108 8.90 7.77 -6.93
N VAL A 109 7.64 7.92 -7.30
CA VAL A 109 7.09 7.28 -8.50
C VAL A 109 6.17 8.23 -9.24
N LEU A 110 5.85 7.84 -10.47
CA LEU A 110 4.89 8.54 -11.29
C LEU A 110 3.76 7.57 -11.58
N LEU A 111 2.52 8.00 -11.47
CA LEU A 111 1.36 7.15 -11.75
C LEU A 111 0.83 7.48 -13.13
N LYS A 112 0.59 6.44 -13.93
CA LYS A 112 0.07 6.61 -15.26
C LYS A 112 -1.42 6.91 -15.21
N ARG A 113 -2.13 6.27 -14.28
CA ARG A 113 -3.54 6.53 -14.02
C ARG A 113 -3.83 6.09 -12.60
N TRP A 114 -4.85 6.69 -11.98
CA TRP A 114 -5.21 6.31 -10.61
C TRP A 114 -6.62 6.82 -10.31
N ASP A 115 -7.21 6.23 -9.28
CA ASP A 115 -8.44 6.71 -8.71
C ASP A 115 -8.10 7.23 -7.31
N ALA A 116 -9.00 7.98 -6.70
CA ALA A 116 -8.79 8.52 -5.38
C ALA A 116 -9.92 8.07 -4.46
N VAL A 117 -9.56 7.72 -3.23
CA VAL A 117 -10.53 7.41 -2.20
C VAL A 117 -10.18 8.24 -0.98
N ARG A 118 -11.15 8.57 -0.16
CA ARG A 118 -10.91 9.38 1.04
C ARG A 118 -11.30 8.57 2.26
N VAL A 119 -10.38 8.44 3.19
CA VAL A 119 -10.56 7.61 4.37
C VAL A 119 -9.92 8.27 5.57
N TYR A 120 -10.28 7.83 6.77
CA TYR A 120 -9.56 8.21 7.97
C TYR A 120 -8.37 7.30 8.15
N ALA A 121 -7.27 7.83 8.65
CA ALA A 121 -6.09 7.02 8.92
C ALA A 121 -6.37 6.10 10.09
N LYS A 122 -6.19 4.80 9.93
CA LYS A 122 -6.43 3.81 10.97
C LYS A 122 -5.33 2.77 10.99
N PRO A 123 -4.79 2.44 12.18
CA PRO A 123 -3.73 1.45 12.25
C PRO A 123 -4.24 0.07 11.88
N SER A 124 -3.32 -0.82 11.55
CA SER A 124 -3.64 -2.20 11.22
C SER A 124 -2.80 -3.12 12.07
N GLU A 125 -3.26 -4.37 12.19
CA GLU A 125 -2.49 -5.39 12.88
C GLU A 125 -1.90 -6.32 11.85
N GLU A 126 -0.64 -6.67 12.03
CA GLU A 126 0.01 -7.62 11.13
C GLU A 126 -0.46 -9.01 11.50
N THR A 127 -0.76 -9.79 10.49
CA THR A 127 -1.28 -11.14 10.75
C THR A 127 -0.20 -12.12 11.06
N ASN A 128 1.04 -11.79 10.75
CA ASN A 128 2.05 -12.76 11.01
C ASN A 128 2.74 -12.48 12.29
N GLY A 129 2.36 -11.66 13.06
CA GLY A 129 3.05 -11.31 14.20
C GLY A 129 2.62 -12.01 15.33
N ASP A 130 3.00 -12.15 16.15
CA ASP A 130 2.55 -12.66 17.20
C ASP A 130 1.57 -12.03 17.65
N SER A 131 0.88 -11.77 16.99
CA SER A 131 -0.22 -11.29 17.28
C SER A 131 -0.69 -11.70 18.46
N GLY A 132 -0.34 -12.59 18.83
CA GLY A 132 -0.84 -13.03 19.95
C GLY A 132 -0.79 -12.11 20.89
N GLY A 133 -0.25 -11.54 20.52
CA GLY A 133 -0.15 -10.60 21.47
C GLY A 133 -1.18 -10.34 21.91
#